data_c44c2198267c33b7a0c5bcc24e9582dd
#
_entry.id   c44c2198267c33b7a0c5bcc24e9582dd
#
_cell.length_a   1.000
_cell.length_b   1.000
_cell.length_c   1.000
_cell.angle_alpha   90.00
_cell.angle_beta   90.00
_cell.angle_gamma   90.00
#
_symmetry.space_group_name_H-M   'P 1'
#
loop_
_entity.id
_entity.type
_entity.pdbx_description
1 polymer ?
#
loop_
_entity_poly.entity_id
_entity_poly.type
_entity_poly.pdbx_seq_one_letter_code
_entity_poly.pdbx_strand_id
1 'polypeptide(L)'
;EELMSNMTKTMAVFAGSTCPELAEDIATALGTTLGNVKLEKFSNGEIYARYLESVRGADVFIVQSTSTPNVNEAVMELLIMADAAKRASARTVNAVVPCYGYARQDRKAAAREPITAKLVANIMTAAGIDRTITIDLHQGQIQGFFDIPVNHLSALPLFGQYYNDMPVSYTHLRAH
;
A
#
# COMPACT_ATOMS: atom_id res chain seq x y z
N GLU A 1 32.94 -13.92 9.31
CA GLU A 1 32.39 -13.63 7.98
C GLU A 1 30.84 -13.83 7.93
N GLU A 2 30.30 -14.85 8.60
CA GLU A 2 28.84 -15.08 8.66
C GLU A 2 28.07 -13.99 9.44
N LEU A 3 28.67 -13.36 10.43
CA LEU A 3 28.08 -12.26 11.22
C LEU A 3 27.98 -10.94 10.42
N MET A 4 28.79 -10.74 9.40
CA MET A 4 28.77 -9.56 8.54
C MET A 4 27.80 -9.73 7.34
N SER A 5 27.49 -10.96 6.93
CA SER A 5 26.52 -11.27 5.87
C SER A 5 25.05 -10.99 6.29
N ASN A 6 24.77 -10.86 7.61
CA ASN A 6 23.47 -10.49 8.14
C ASN A 6 23.26 -8.96 8.27
N MET A 7 24.22 -8.16 7.86
CA MET A 7 24.09 -6.72 7.81
C MET A 7 23.44 -6.27 6.52
N THR A 8 22.16 -5.90 6.66
CA THR A 8 21.42 -5.01 5.79
C THR A 8 20.75 -5.66 4.57
N LYS A 9 19.61 -6.34 4.76
CA LYS A 9 18.54 -6.14 3.79
C LYS A 9 18.18 -4.66 3.85
N THR A 10 18.69 -3.86 2.93
CA THR A 10 18.38 -2.43 2.86
C THR A 10 16.91 -2.21 2.52
N MET A 11 16.25 -3.17 1.90
CA MET A 11 14.84 -3.15 1.50
C MET A 11 14.21 -4.52 1.78
N ALA A 12 13.00 -4.53 2.35
CA ALA A 12 12.21 -5.73 2.58
C ALA A 12 10.75 -5.48 2.17
N VAL A 13 10.22 -6.35 1.31
CA VAL A 13 8.86 -6.25 0.79
C VAL A 13 7.98 -7.32 1.43
N PHE A 14 6.84 -6.93 1.97
CA PHE A 14 5.87 -7.82 2.61
C PHE A 14 4.50 -7.64 1.99
N ALA A 15 3.77 -8.74 1.85
CA ALA A 15 2.39 -8.72 1.39
C ALA A 15 1.43 -8.66 2.57
N GLY A 16 0.43 -7.77 2.48
CA GLY A 16 -0.80 -7.93 3.23
C GLY A 16 -1.74 -8.94 2.54
N SER A 17 -2.88 -9.20 3.16
CA SER A 17 -3.81 -10.24 2.72
C SER A 17 -4.57 -9.92 1.43
N THR A 18 -4.63 -8.65 1.01
CA THR A 18 -5.55 -8.22 -0.07
C THR A 18 -4.96 -8.29 -1.48
N CYS A 19 -3.65 -8.31 -1.63
CA CYS A 19 -3.00 -8.33 -2.95
C CYS A 19 -1.64 -9.05 -2.93
N PRO A 20 -1.58 -10.33 -2.49
CA PRO A 20 -0.32 -11.06 -2.39
C PRO A 20 0.35 -11.29 -3.75
N GLU A 21 -0.41 -11.54 -4.81
CA GLU A 21 0.11 -11.73 -6.16
C GLU A 21 0.85 -10.48 -6.66
N LEU A 22 0.25 -9.28 -6.49
CA LEU A 22 0.90 -8.03 -6.85
C LEU A 22 2.18 -7.79 -6.04
N ALA A 23 2.18 -8.15 -4.77
CA ALA A 23 3.38 -8.02 -3.93
C ALA A 23 4.50 -8.94 -4.41
N GLU A 24 4.18 -10.17 -4.83
CA GLU A 24 5.14 -11.12 -5.44
C GLU A 24 5.71 -10.58 -6.74
N ASP A 25 4.85 -10.05 -7.62
CA ASP A 25 5.27 -9.43 -8.88
C ASP A 25 6.20 -8.24 -8.64
N ILE A 26 5.88 -7.39 -7.66
CA ILE A 26 6.73 -6.26 -7.27
C ILE A 26 8.09 -6.77 -6.76
N ALA A 27 8.10 -7.76 -5.87
CA ALA A 27 9.35 -8.31 -5.33
C ALA A 27 10.21 -8.90 -6.46
N THR A 28 9.60 -9.65 -7.36
CA THR A 28 10.27 -10.23 -8.54
C THR A 28 10.86 -9.15 -9.45
N ALA A 29 10.09 -8.11 -9.76
CA ALA A 29 10.54 -6.98 -10.58
C ALA A 29 11.72 -6.21 -9.95
N LEU A 30 11.77 -6.19 -8.62
CA LEU A 30 12.87 -5.58 -7.85
C LEU A 30 14.07 -6.51 -7.65
N GLY A 31 14.02 -7.75 -8.16
CA GLY A 31 15.10 -8.74 -8.00
C GLY A 31 15.25 -9.23 -6.55
N THR A 32 14.18 -9.21 -5.77
CA THR A 32 14.13 -9.69 -4.38
C THR A 32 13.01 -10.73 -4.20
N THR A 33 12.86 -11.22 -2.98
CA THR A 33 11.78 -12.13 -2.59
C THR A 33 10.91 -11.47 -1.54
N LEU A 34 9.63 -11.88 -1.47
CA LEU A 34 8.77 -11.47 -0.38
C LEU A 34 9.34 -11.93 0.96
N GLY A 35 9.28 -11.05 1.94
CA GLY A 35 9.53 -11.39 3.32
C GLY A 35 8.37 -12.18 3.92
N ASN A 36 8.69 -13.00 4.92
CA ASN A 36 7.70 -13.83 5.58
C ASN A 36 7.01 -13.06 6.71
N VAL A 37 5.70 -12.94 6.63
CA VAL A 37 4.84 -12.38 7.68
C VAL A 37 3.70 -13.35 7.97
N LYS A 38 3.42 -13.55 9.24
CA LYS A 38 2.26 -14.31 9.68
C LYS A 38 1.11 -13.33 9.88
N LEU A 39 0.02 -13.53 9.16
CA LEU A 39 -1.22 -12.79 9.28
C LEU A 39 -2.32 -13.77 9.69
N GLU A 40 -3.01 -13.48 10.76
CA GLU A 40 -4.10 -14.30 11.28
C GLU A 40 -5.26 -13.42 11.71
N LYS A 41 -6.45 -13.99 11.71
CA LYS A 41 -7.65 -13.39 12.27
C LYS A 41 -8.18 -14.30 13.37
N PHE A 42 -8.33 -13.74 14.56
CA PHE A 42 -8.93 -14.46 15.69
C PHE A 42 -10.44 -14.64 15.49
N SER A 43 -11.04 -15.55 16.23
CA SER A 43 -12.46 -15.85 16.16
C SER A 43 -13.37 -14.65 16.49
N ASN A 44 -12.87 -13.70 17.28
CA ASN A 44 -13.54 -12.45 17.62
C ASN A 44 -13.37 -11.36 16.53
N GLY A 45 -12.62 -11.65 15.46
CA GLY A 45 -12.39 -10.73 14.34
C GLY A 45 -11.14 -9.87 14.45
N GLU A 46 -10.40 -9.92 15.55
CA GLU A 46 -9.13 -9.20 15.70
C GLU A 46 -8.05 -9.75 14.76
N ILE A 47 -7.24 -8.84 14.22
CA ILE A 47 -6.15 -9.18 13.31
C ILE A 47 -4.84 -9.26 14.09
N TYR A 48 -4.05 -10.28 13.77
CA TYR A 48 -2.70 -10.48 14.30
C TYR A 48 -1.69 -10.47 13.16
N ALA A 49 -0.60 -9.71 13.31
CA ALA A 49 0.53 -9.70 12.37
C ALA A 49 1.84 -9.94 13.11
N ARG A 50 2.71 -10.77 12.52
CA ARG A 50 4.06 -11.03 13.03
C ARG A 50 5.03 -11.23 11.88
N TYR A 51 6.07 -10.41 11.81
CA TYR A 51 7.21 -10.67 10.92
C TYR A 51 7.99 -11.89 11.40
N LEU A 52 8.27 -12.83 10.49
CA LEU A 52 8.98 -14.07 10.80
C LEU A 52 10.48 -13.95 10.56
N GLU A 53 10.92 -12.80 10.08
CA GLU A 53 12.32 -12.44 9.88
C GLU A 53 12.62 -11.06 10.46
N SER A 54 13.91 -10.77 10.64
CA SER A 54 14.33 -9.47 11.19
C SER A 54 14.11 -8.37 10.17
N VAL A 55 13.40 -7.32 10.56
CA VAL A 55 13.22 -6.07 9.81
C VAL A 55 14.05 -4.92 10.39
N ARG A 56 14.89 -5.20 11.38
CA ARG A 56 15.71 -4.18 12.03
C ARG A 56 16.60 -3.44 11.03
N GLY A 57 16.47 -2.12 10.99
CA GLY A 57 17.26 -1.25 10.12
C GLY A 57 16.92 -1.33 8.63
N ALA A 58 15.92 -2.14 8.25
CA ALA A 58 15.45 -2.24 6.87
C ALA A 58 14.44 -1.13 6.53
N ASP A 59 14.40 -0.76 5.26
CA ASP A 59 13.26 -0.06 4.67
C ASP A 59 12.18 -1.10 4.35
N VAL A 60 11.12 -1.09 5.12
CA VAL A 60 10.01 -2.02 4.98
C VAL A 60 8.97 -1.45 4.03
N PHE A 61 8.57 -2.24 3.05
CA PHE A 61 7.48 -1.95 2.13
C PHE A 61 6.34 -2.95 2.37
N ILE A 62 5.17 -2.44 2.74
CA ILE A 62 3.97 -3.24 2.97
C ILE A 62 3.03 -3.00 1.79
N VAL A 63 2.80 -4.04 0.99
CA VAL A 63 1.89 -3.99 -0.16
C VAL A 63 0.52 -4.45 0.29
N GLN A 64 -0.43 -3.51 0.39
CA GLN A 64 -1.78 -3.76 0.88
C GLN A 64 -2.78 -2.82 0.21
N SER A 65 -3.65 -3.36 -0.63
CA SER A 65 -4.77 -2.60 -1.17
C SER A 65 -5.87 -2.44 -0.11
N THR A 66 -6.31 -1.22 0.12
CA THR A 66 -7.36 -0.95 1.10
C THR A 66 -8.74 -0.79 0.43
N SER A 67 -9.01 -1.63 -0.57
CA SER A 67 -10.25 -1.65 -1.35
C SER A 67 -11.23 -2.75 -0.91
N THR A 68 -12.30 -2.90 -1.70
CA THR A 68 -13.29 -3.95 -1.49
C THR A 68 -12.68 -5.37 -1.58
N PRO A 69 -13.33 -6.39 -0.97
CA PRO A 69 -14.61 -6.29 -0.27
C PRO A 69 -14.50 -5.83 1.20
N ASN A 70 -13.32 -5.89 1.82
CA ASN A 70 -13.14 -5.73 3.27
C ASN A 70 -12.27 -4.51 3.60
N VAL A 71 -12.67 -3.32 3.15
CA VAL A 71 -11.92 -2.06 3.31
C VAL A 71 -11.44 -1.82 4.74
N ASN A 72 -12.33 -2.01 5.73
CA ASN A 72 -12.00 -1.74 7.13
C ASN A 72 -10.95 -2.70 7.68
N GLU A 73 -11.06 -3.99 7.33
CA GLU A 73 -10.09 -5.00 7.72
C GLU A 73 -8.74 -4.73 7.06
N ALA A 74 -8.74 -4.41 5.77
CA ALA A 74 -7.52 -4.12 5.03
C ALA A 74 -6.78 -2.89 5.58
N VAL A 75 -7.51 -1.83 5.95
CA VAL A 75 -6.93 -0.67 6.62
C VAL A 75 -6.35 -1.07 7.97
N MET A 76 -7.10 -1.78 8.81
CA MET A 76 -6.63 -2.19 10.14
C MET A 76 -5.41 -3.11 10.05
N GLU A 77 -5.41 -4.07 9.12
CA GLU A 77 -4.26 -4.96 8.89
C GLU A 77 -2.99 -4.18 8.53
N LEU A 78 -3.11 -3.21 7.60
CA LEU A 78 -2.00 -2.33 7.23
C LEU A 78 -1.44 -1.58 8.44
N LEU A 79 -2.31 -1.03 9.30
CA LEU A 79 -1.90 -0.29 10.49
C LEU A 79 -1.17 -1.19 11.49
N ILE A 80 -1.68 -2.41 11.72
CA ILE A 80 -1.07 -3.40 12.62
C ILE A 80 0.29 -3.84 12.09
N MET A 81 0.41 -4.10 10.78
CA MET A 81 1.69 -4.42 10.16
C MET A 81 2.70 -3.27 10.30
N ALA A 82 2.25 -2.02 10.11
CA ALA A 82 3.11 -0.85 10.25
C ALA A 82 3.63 -0.68 11.68
N ASP A 83 2.76 -0.78 12.69
CA ASP A 83 3.13 -0.71 14.11
C ASP A 83 4.11 -1.83 14.47
N ALA A 84 3.87 -3.06 13.99
CA ALA A 84 4.77 -4.20 14.23
C ALA A 84 6.16 -3.95 13.62
N ALA A 85 6.26 -3.40 12.41
CA ALA A 85 7.53 -3.06 11.77
C ALA A 85 8.29 -1.97 12.55
N LYS A 86 7.60 -0.92 12.99
CA LYS A 86 8.19 0.15 13.82
C LYS A 86 8.73 -0.40 15.14
N ARG A 87 7.94 -1.21 15.84
CA ARG A 87 8.38 -1.84 17.10
C ARG A 87 9.54 -2.81 16.91
N ALA A 88 9.64 -3.43 15.71
CA ALA A 88 10.77 -4.27 15.34
C ALA A 88 12.00 -3.47 14.85
N SER A 89 11.99 -2.14 14.99
CA SER A 89 13.09 -1.23 14.64
C SER A 89 13.38 -1.17 13.14
N ALA A 90 12.35 -1.23 12.28
CA ALA A 90 12.50 -0.88 10.87
C ALA A 90 13.02 0.56 10.74
N ARG A 91 13.87 0.82 9.74
CA ARG A 91 14.38 2.17 9.46
C ARG A 91 13.27 3.08 8.97
N THR A 92 12.53 2.62 7.97
CA THR A 92 11.34 3.27 7.45
C THR A 92 10.25 2.24 7.21
N VAL A 93 8.99 2.68 7.28
CA VAL A 93 7.82 1.88 6.92
C VAL A 93 7.09 2.59 5.78
N ASN A 94 7.05 1.93 4.63
CA ASN A 94 6.46 2.46 3.41
C ASN A 94 5.21 1.65 3.07
N ALA A 95 4.06 2.31 3.00
CA ALA A 95 2.81 1.67 2.61
C ALA A 95 2.63 1.77 1.10
N VAL A 96 2.57 0.63 0.42
CA VAL A 96 2.21 0.52 -1.00
C VAL A 96 0.73 0.16 -1.05
N VAL A 97 -0.10 1.17 -1.31
CA VAL A 97 -1.56 1.09 -1.29
C VAL A 97 -2.10 1.37 -2.69
N PRO A 98 -2.14 0.35 -3.57
CA PRO A 98 -2.56 0.56 -4.96
C PRO A 98 -3.94 1.19 -5.06
N CYS A 99 -4.89 0.74 -4.25
CA CYS A 99 -6.20 1.36 -4.14
C CYS A 99 -6.40 1.90 -2.72
N TYR A 100 -6.52 3.22 -2.61
CA TYR A 100 -6.70 3.93 -1.35
C TYR A 100 -8.17 3.91 -0.93
N GLY A 101 -8.47 3.21 0.15
CA GLY A 101 -9.82 3.14 0.72
C GLY A 101 -10.31 4.49 1.23
N TYR A 102 -11.62 4.68 1.20
CA TYR A 102 -12.27 5.95 1.59
C TYR A 102 -11.91 7.17 0.74
N ALA A 103 -11.17 7.02 -0.36
CA ALA A 103 -10.77 8.13 -1.23
C ALA A 103 -11.94 8.97 -1.74
N ARG A 104 -13.15 8.39 -1.88
CA ARG A 104 -14.36 9.10 -2.30
C ARG A 104 -14.95 10.04 -1.23
N GLN A 105 -14.49 9.89 0.04
CA GLN A 105 -14.92 10.74 1.15
C GLN A 105 -13.85 11.83 1.43
N ASP A 106 -13.50 12.56 0.38
CA ASP A 106 -12.46 13.59 0.37
C ASP A 106 -12.97 14.99 0.70
N ARG A 107 -14.29 15.15 0.78
CA ARG A 107 -14.94 16.43 1.09
C ARG A 107 -16.27 16.21 1.81
N LYS A 108 -16.76 17.24 2.47
CA LYS A 108 -18.14 17.28 2.98
C LYS A 108 -19.08 17.63 1.84
N ALA A 109 -20.05 16.77 1.55
CA ALA A 109 -21.15 17.05 0.63
C ALA A 109 -22.32 17.73 1.35
N ALA A 110 -22.47 17.47 2.67
CA ALA A 110 -23.46 18.08 3.53
C ALA A 110 -22.87 18.49 4.90
N ALA A 111 -23.64 19.22 5.68
CA ALA A 111 -23.26 19.57 7.05
C ALA A 111 -23.11 18.31 7.92
N ARG A 112 -22.13 18.34 8.84
CA ARG A 112 -21.85 17.28 9.83
C ARG A 112 -21.32 15.96 9.27
N GLU A 113 -20.88 15.95 8.01
CA GLU A 113 -20.20 14.80 7.42
C GLU A 113 -18.71 14.78 7.76
N PRO A 114 -18.08 13.60 7.81
CA PRO A 114 -16.63 13.47 7.97
C PRO A 114 -15.90 13.77 6.66
N ILE A 115 -14.58 13.89 6.76
CA ILE A 115 -13.65 13.76 5.62
C ILE A 115 -12.81 12.51 5.92
N THR A 116 -13.35 11.34 5.58
CA THR A 116 -12.77 10.06 6.00
C THR A 116 -11.45 9.77 5.29
N ALA A 117 -11.25 10.29 4.07
CA ALA A 117 -9.96 10.19 3.40
C ALA A 117 -8.82 10.86 4.22
N LYS A 118 -9.08 12.02 4.84
CA LYS A 118 -8.11 12.67 5.74
C LYS A 118 -7.93 11.90 7.04
N LEU A 119 -9.02 11.35 7.60
CA LEU A 119 -8.94 10.54 8.82
C LEU A 119 -8.02 9.33 8.62
N VAL A 120 -8.19 8.60 7.51
CA VAL A 120 -7.34 7.43 7.18
C VAL A 120 -5.89 7.85 7.01
N ALA A 121 -5.60 8.96 6.31
CA ALA A 121 -4.25 9.48 6.17
C ALA A 121 -3.59 9.78 7.54
N ASN A 122 -4.34 10.40 8.45
CA ASN A 122 -3.86 10.70 9.80
C ASN A 122 -3.55 9.42 10.60
N ILE A 123 -4.44 8.42 10.53
CA ILE A 123 -4.26 7.15 11.25
C ILE A 123 -3.05 6.39 10.69
N MET A 124 -2.85 6.39 9.38
CA MET A 124 -1.66 5.77 8.74
C MET A 124 -0.37 6.42 9.25
N THR A 125 -0.32 7.74 9.32
CA THR A 125 0.83 8.47 9.87
C THR A 125 1.04 8.14 11.35
N ALA A 126 -0.04 8.10 12.14
CA ALA A 126 0.02 7.77 13.57
C ALA A 126 0.48 6.33 13.84
N ALA A 127 0.18 5.38 12.95
CA ALA A 127 0.65 3.99 13.02
C ALA A 127 2.15 3.84 12.70
N GLY A 128 2.80 4.92 12.25
CA GLY A 128 4.24 4.92 11.98
C GLY A 128 4.61 4.72 10.51
N ILE A 129 3.68 4.89 9.59
CA ILE A 129 3.99 4.91 8.16
C ILE A 129 4.73 6.21 7.84
N ASP A 130 5.89 6.08 7.21
CA ASP A 130 6.77 7.19 6.86
C ASP A 130 6.54 7.69 5.43
N ARG A 131 5.92 6.87 4.56
CA ARG A 131 5.64 7.20 3.16
C ARG A 131 4.48 6.36 2.65
N THR A 132 3.67 6.93 1.79
CA THR A 132 2.61 6.21 1.07
C THR A 132 2.88 6.24 -0.43
N ILE A 133 2.71 5.09 -1.10
CA ILE A 133 2.76 4.94 -2.55
C ILE A 133 1.37 4.46 -2.97
N THR A 134 0.74 5.16 -3.90
CA THR A 134 -0.63 4.85 -4.34
C THR A 134 -0.78 5.11 -5.84
N ILE A 135 -1.81 4.56 -6.44
CA ILE A 135 -2.09 4.66 -7.88
C ILE A 135 -3.48 5.25 -8.06
N ASP A 136 -3.61 6.21 -8.98
CA ASP A 136 -4.88 6.80 -9.44
C ASP A 136 -5.85 7.15 -8.29
N LEU A 137 -5.41 8.02 -7.39
CA LEU A 137 -6.28 8.58 -6.35
C LEU A 137 -7.56 9.16 -6.96
N HIS A 138 -8.68 8.97 -6.27
CA HIS A 138 -9.98 9.52 -6.69
C HIS A 138 -9.92 11.01 -7.03
N GLN A 139 -9.12 11.76 -6.26
CA GLN A 139 -8.80 13.17 -6.51
C GLN A 139 -7.32 13.41 -6.16
N GLY A 140 -6.58 14.06 -7.05
CA GLY A 140 -5.13 14.30 -6.86
C GLY A 140 -4.80 15.10 -5.60
N GLN A 141 -5.70 15.98 -5.15
CA GLN A 141 -5.52 16.78 -3.94
C GLN A 141 -5.54 15.96 -2.64
N ILE A 142 -5.96 14.70 -2.65
CA ILE A 142 -5.87 13.80 -1.49
C ILE A 142 -4.43 13.65 -1.00
N GLN A 143 -3.44 13.82 -1.88
CA GLN A 143 -2.04 13.88 -1.50
C GLN A 143 -1.77 14.92 -0.40
N GLY A 144 -2.47 16.04 -0.43
CA GLY A 144 -2.38 17.09 0.58
C GLY A 144 -2.99 16.73 1.95
N PHE A 145 -3.64 15.57 2.08
CA PHE A 145 -4.17 15.10 3.36
C PHE A 145 -3.11 14.42 4.22
N PHE A 146 -2.01 14.03 3.62
CA PHE A 146 -0.92 13.37 4.32
C PHE A 146 0.11 14.38 4.78
N ASP A 147 0.59 14.22 6.02
CA ASP A 147 1.72 14.96 6.57
C ASP A 147 3.05 14.24 6.33
N ILE A 148 3.02 13.14 5.57
CA ILE A 148 4.14 12.33 5.11
C ILE A 148 4.23 12.36 3.58
N PRO A 149 5.40 12.06 2.99
CA PRO A 149 5.54 11.98 1.54
C PRO A 149 4.57 10.98 0.90
N VAL A 150 3.96 11.39 -0.21
CA VAL A 150 3.08 10.55 -1.03
C VAL A 150 3.64 10.47 -2.45
N ASN A 151 3.82 9.25 -2.94
CA ASN A 151 4.08 8.97 -4.34
C ASN A 151 2.75 8.59 -5.00
N HIS A 152 2.14 9.53 -5.71
CA HIS A 152 0.93 9.30 -6.48
C HIS A 152 1.31 8.91 -7.91
N LEU A 153 1.15 7.63 -8.25
CA LEU A 153 1.42 7.08 -9.56
C LEU A 153 0.14 7.11 -10.42
N SER A 154 0.32 7.04 -11.73
CA SER A 154 -0.79 6.89 -12.68
C SER A 154 -0.60 5.64 -13.52
N ALA A 155 -1.67 4.87 -13.71
CA ALA A 155 -1.71 3.73 -14.61
C ALA A 155 -1.89 4.12 -16.08
N LEU A 156 -2.18 5.40 -16.37
CA LEU A 156 -2.43 5.87 -17.72
C LEU A 156 -1.30 5.55 -18.73
N PRO A 157 -0.01 5.68 -18.38
CA PRO A 157 1.08 5.28 -19.29
C PRO A 157 1.07 3.78 -19.63
N LEU A 158 0.70 2.93 -18.66
CA LEU A 158 0.61 1.48 -18.88
C LEU A 158 -0.53 1.14 -19.86
N PHE A 159 -1.68 1.78 -19.71
CA PHE A 159 -2.78 1.64 -20.68
C PHE A 159 -2.37 2.14 -22.06
N GLY A 160 -1.62 3.26 -22.14
CA GLY A 160 -1.12 3.77 -23.42
C GLY A 160 -0.22 2.75 -24.12
N GLN A 161 0.70 2.12 -23.41
CA GLN A 161 1.56 1.06 -23.96
C GLN A 161 0.74 -0.15 -24.40
N TYR A 162 -0.15 -0.65 -23.56
CA TYR A 162 -1.00 -1.80 -23.85
C TYR A 162 -1.83 -1.61 -25.13
N TYR A 163 -2.44 -0.44 -25.32
CA TYR A 163 -3.25 -0.16 -26.51
C TYR A 163 -2.39 0.10 -27.75
N ASN A 164 -1.16 0.63 -27.61
CA ASN A 164 -0.27 0.80 -28.75
C ASN A 164 0.23 -0.54 -29.30
N ASP A 165 0.37 -1.55 -28.45
CA ASP A 165 0.81 -2.89 -28.83
C ASP A 165 -0.35 -3.75 -29.38
N MET A 166 -1.60 -3.29 -29.27
CA MET A 166 -2.75 -3.98 -29.85
C MET A 166 -2.81 -3.78 -31.36
N PRO A 167 -3.02 -4.85 -32.16
CA PRO A 167 -3.28 -4.70 -33.58
C PRO A 167 -4.55 -3.88 -33.79
N VAL A 168 -4.39 -2.70 -34.40
CA VAL A 168 -5.50 -1.75 -34.64
C VAL A 168 -6.42 -2.34 -35.71
N SER A 169 -7.54 -2.92 -35.30
CA SER A 169 -8.70 -3.08 -36.17
C SER A 169 -9.41 -1.73 -36.23
N TYR A 170 -9.42 -1.11 -37.40
CA TYR A 170 -10.14 0.15 -37.64
C TYR A 170 -11.65 -0.05 -37.49
N THR A 171 -12.13 0.09 -36.26
CA THR A 171 -13.55 0.36 -36.04
C THR A 171 -13.70 1.86 -35.86
N HIS A 172 -14.46 2.48 -36.74
CA HIS A 172 -14.78 3.90 -36.72
C HIS A 172 -15.43 4.29 -35.41
N LEU A 173 -14.66 4.89 -34.48
CA LEU A 173 -15.23 5.67 -33.39
C LEU A 173 -15.73 7.01 -33.97
N ARG A 174 -17.00 7.07 -34.30
CA ARG A 174 -17.67 8.34 -34.52
C ARG A 174 -17.89 9.00 -33.16
N ALA A 175 -17.18 10.08 -32.90
CA ALA A 175 -17.57 11.01 -31.85
C ALA A 175 -18.92 11.65 -32.24
N HIS A 176 -19.91 11.55 -31.39
CA HIS A 176 -21.14 12.35 -31.42
C HIS A 176 -21.00 13.49 -30.41
#